data_c73c02bf754f22f2e7c7c800cabb78df
#
_entry.id   c73c02bf754f22f2e7c7c800cabb78df
#
_cell.length_a   1.000
_cell.length_b   1.000
_cell.length_c   1.000
_cell.angle_alpha   90.00
_cell.angle_beta   90.00
_cell.angle_gamma   90.00
#
_symmetry.space_group_name_H-M   'P 1'
#
loop_
_entity.id
_entity.type
_entity.pdbx_description
1 polymer ?
#
loop_
_entity_poly.entity_id
_entity_poly.type
_entity_poly.pdbx_seq_one_letter_code
_entity_poly.pdbx_strand_id
1 'polypeptide(L)'
;MVEEKKKSPGDAFWVIFGTAIPILGAAGFAQFLAVGRAVPPVEMLDDAPPPPFWATEAFGWFAAAAVCAVLAVLFAVIAKVRESRKKGALERTNEELRTELEAANSEVDGAADARQEAVATARREQLIKLRDVFMRFASTTADMALQPLEERHGYLKMVANVAAEALAGMVGGRVHRPRAVVYLLYSDPTRMESIGHGGRGERPRPFEADTPRGDAALDFLDAKTTASYPNLDKVKPAGYEGTGSGYKTFISVPIWTANGVYGMVSLDAPKANSFDDGDVALTELTAELMSIPFEVGQDQDTPEPVDAE
;
A
#
# COMPACT_ATOMS: atom_id res chain seq x y z
N MET A 1 8.06 19.04 -12.99
CA MET A 1 8.50 19.60 -14.27
C MET A 1 7.67 20.86 -14.46
N VAL A 2 8.25 22.03 -14.15
CA VAL A 2 7.56 23.33 -14.15
C VAL A 2 7.59 23.83 -15.59
N GLU A 3 6.43 23.90 -16.21
CA GLU A 3 6.26 24.44 -17.56
C GLU A 3 6.42 25.96 -17.50
N GLU A 4 7.51 26.44 -18.06
CA GLU A 4 7.82 27.87 -18.21
C GLU A 4 6.80 28.52 -19.14
N LYS A 5 5.86 29.26 -18.58
CA LYS A 5 4.78 29.93 -19.28
C LYS A 5 5.36 31.02 -20.19
N LYS A 6 5.47 30.72 -21.47
CA LYS A 6 5.91 31.61 -22.55
C LYS A 6 5.11 32.91 -22.49
N LYS A 7 5.76 34.05 -22.15
CA LYS A 7 5.16 35.39 -22.15
C LYS A 7 4.60 35.69 -23.56
N SER A 8 3.32 36.03 -23.61
CA SER A 8 2.64 36.40 -24.85
C SER A 8 3.30 37.65 -25.47
N PRO A 9 3.55 37.69 -26.80
CA PRO A 9 4.11 38.88 -27.48
C PRO A 9 3.28 40.15 -27.26
N GLY A 10 2.01 40.06 -26.87
CA GLY A 10 1.16 41.15 -26.51
C GLY A 10 1.58 41.88 -25.21
N ASP A 11 2.24 41.21 -24.28
CA ASP A 11 2.64 41.84 -23.01
C ASP A 11 3.85 42.76 -23.18
N ALA A 12 4.77 42.45 -24.10
CA ALA A 12 5.92 43.30 -24.43
C ALA A 12 5.50 44.58 -25.16
N PHE A 13 4.52 44.51 -26.02
CA PHE A 13 3.97 45.67 -26.75
C PHE A 13 3.38 46.72 -25.80
N TRP A 14 2.64 46.29 -24.78
CA TRP A 14 2.01 47.21 -23.82
C TRP A 14 2.99 47.87 -22.86
N VAL A 15 4.10 47.21 -22.50
CA VAL A 15 5.15 47.81 -21.67
C VAL A 15 5.86 48.92 -22.44
N ILE A 16 6.17 48.71 -23.72
CA ILE A 16 6.85 49.72 -24.57
C ILE A 16 5.95 50.93 -24.81
N PHE A 17 4.65 50.72 -25.11
CA PHE A 17 3.73 51.84 -25.35
C PHE A 17 3.37 52.60 -24.08
N GLY A 18 3.23 51.93 -22.94
CA GLY A 18 2.90 52.56 -21.65
C GLY A 18 4.01 53.48 -21.11
N THR A 19 5.27 53.22 -21.47
CA THR A 19 6.43 54.03 -21.02
C THR A 19 6.92 55.04 -22.05
N ALA A 20 6.83 54.74 -23.35
CA ALA A 20 7.38 55.60 -24.40
C ALA A 20 6.53 56.87 -24.68
N ILE A 21 5.21 56.74 -24.62
CA ILE A 21 4.31 57.87 -24.91
C ILE A 21 4.41 59.00 -23.87
N PRO A 22 4.46 58.74 -22.55
CA PRO A 22 4.66 59.82 -21.57
C PRO A 22 6.01 60.52 -21.70
N ILE A 23 7.06 59.76 -22.05
CA ILE A 23 8.42 60.30 -22.22
C ILE A 23 8.49 61.24 -23.43
N LEU A 24 7.91 60.83 -24.56
CA LEU A 24 7.82 61.63 -25.77
C LEU A 24 6.96 62.88 -25.57
N GLY A 25 5.84 62.77 -24.83
CA GLY A 25 5.00 63.94 -24.48
C GLY A 25 5.75 64.92 -23.58
N ALA A 26 6.51 64.46 -22.59
CA ALA A 26 7.32 65.34 -21.73
C ALA A 26 8.48 65.99 -22.47
N ALA A 27 9.15 65.28 -23.37
CA ALA A 27 10.22 65.86 -24.21
C ALA A 27 9.68 66.91 -25.18
N GLY A 28 8.53 66.68 -25.81
CA GLY A 28 7.84 67.64 -26.67
C GLY A 28 7.43 68.92 -25.95
N PHE A 29 6.92 68.79 -24.71
CA PHE A 29 6.56 69.89 -23.85
C PHE A 29 7.76 70.70 -23.40
N ALA A 30 8.88 70.09 -23.07
CA ALA A 30 10.15 70.72 -22.72
C ALA A 30 10.72 71.52 -23.91
N GLN A 31 10.65 70.94 -25.12
CA GLN A 31 11.05 71.70 -26.36
C GLN A 31 10.12 72.87 -26.65
N PHE A 32 8.82 72.71 -26.41
CA PHE A 32 7.84 73.82 -26.56
C PHE A 32 8.16 75.02 -25.62
N LEU A 33 8.48 74.69 -24.37
CA LEU A 33 8.89 75.79 -23.43
C LEU A 33 10.20 76.47 -23.84
N ALA A 34 11.12 75.71 -24.47
CA ALA A 34 12.39 76.24 -24.98
C ALA A 34 12.16 77.17 -26.21
N VAL A 35 11.33 76.74 -27.16
CA VAL A 35 11.01 77.51 -28.37
C VAL A 35 10.19 78.81 -28.06
N GLY A 36 9.23 78.75 -27.11
CA GLY A 36 8.45 79.87 -26.65
C GLY A 36 9.30 80.99 -26.03
N ARG A 37 10.51 80.72 -25.56
CA ARG A 37 11.49 81.68 -25.04
C ARG A 37 12.37 82.31 -26.10
N ALA A 38 12.42 81.75 -27.32
CA ALA A 38 13.36 82.12 -28.37
C ALA A 38 12.69 83.01 -29.48
N VAL A 39 11.44 83.37 -29.35
CA VAL A 39 10.80 84.27 -30.32
C VAL A 39 11.33 85.69 -30.12
N PRO A 40 12.09 86.22 -31.08
CA PRO A 40 12.51 87.61 -31.00
C PRO A 40 11.28 88.53 -31.11
N PRO A 41 11.32 89.72 -30.52
CA PRO A 41 10.21 90.68 -30.61
C PRO A 41 9.97 91.00 -32.09
N VAL A 42 8.78 90.64 -32.57
CA VAL A 42 8.32 91.06 -33.93
C VAL A 42 8.08 92.54 -33.84
N GLU A 43 8.83 93.34 -34.63
CA GLU A 43 8.49 94.73 -34.85
C GLU A 43 7.06 94.81 -35.38
N MET A 44 6.18 95.35 -34.54
CA MET A 44 4.77 95.58 -34.93
C MET A 44 4.69 96.61 -36.05
N LEU A 45 4.29 96.14 -37.22
CA LEU A 45 3.70 97.06 -38.21
C LEU A 45 2.38 97.54 -37.61
N ASP A 46 2.29 98.82 -37.36
CA ASP A 46 1.11 99.51 -36.89
C ASP A 46 -0.05 99.20 -37.84
N ASP A 47 -1.25 98.81 -37.31
CA ASP A 47 -2.57 98.73 -37.93
C ASP A 47 -3.14 97.36 -38.35
N ALA A 48 -2.54 96.23 -38.04
CA ALA A 48 -3.26 94.96 -38.24
C ALA A 48 -3.69 94.33 -36.89
N PRO A 49 -4.99 93.96 -36.69
CA PRO A 49 -5.37 93.28 -35.44
C PRO A 49 -4.62 91.98 -35.30
N PRO A 50 -4.13 91.63 -34.10
CA PRO A 50 -3.37 90.41 -33.87
C PRO A 50 -4.20 89.17 -34.30
N PRO A 51 -3.59 88.26 -34.95
CA PRO A 51 -4.31 87.05 -35.36
C PRO A 51 -4.96 86.35 -34.12
N PRO A 52 -6.20 85.87 -34.26
CA PRO A 52 -6.88 85.30 -33.13
C PRO A 52 -6.03 84.04 -32.60
N PHE A 53 -6.01 83.91 -31.30
CA PHE A 53 -5.20 82.91 -30.58
C PHE A 53 -5.26 81.52 -31.25
N TRP A 54 -6.42 81.09 -31.76
CA TRP A 54 -6.60 79.74 -32.44
C TRP A 54 -5.92 79.65 -33.81
N ALA A 55 -5.48 80.76 -34.39
CA ALA A 55 -4.79 80.81 -35.66
C ALA A 55 -3.25 80.80 -35.51
N THR A 56 -2.77 80.70 -34.28
CA THR A 56 -1.32 80.61 -33.99
C THR A 56 -0.86 79.18 -33.95
N GLU A 57 0.36 78.93 -34.42
CA GLU A 57 0.99 77.54 -34.32
C GLU A 57 1.00 77.09 -32.88
N ALA A 58 1.12 77.99 -31.91
CA ALA A 58 1.08 77.65 -30.49
C ALA A 58 -0.23 76.97 -30.10
N PHE A 59 -1.40 77.38 -30.65
CA PHE A 59 -2.67 76.70 -30.37
C PHE A 59 -2.69 75.26 -30.89
N GLY A 60 -2.10 74.97 -32.08
CA GLY A 60 -1.98 73.63 -32.62
C GLY A 60 -1.20 72.70 -31.67
N TRP A 61 -0.11 73.22 -31.12
CA TRP A 61 0.71 72.43 -30.15
C TRP A 61 -0.01 72.25 -28.79
N PHE A 62 -0.76 73.18 -28.33
CA PHE A 62 -1.58 73.03 -27.12
C PHE A 62 -2.70 72.00 -27.30
N ALA A 63 -3.36 72.04 -28.43
CA ALA A 63 -4.40 71.08 -28.73
C ALA A 63 -3.82 69.68 -28.84
N ALA A 64 -2.67 69.47 -29.50
CA ALA A 64 -1.97 68.15 -29.59
C ALA A 64 -1.54 67.67 -28.22
N ALA A 65 -0.98 68.54 -27.34
CA ALA A 65 -0.58 68.11 -26.00
C ALA A 65 -1.79 67.73 -25.13
N ALA A 66 -2.91 68.43 -25.23
CA ALA A 66 -4.15 68.09 -24.53
C ALA A 66 -4.70 66.72 -24.99
N VAL A 67 -4.71 66.48 -26.28
CA VAL A 67 -5.12 65.14 -26.83
C VAL A 67 -4.20 64.03 -26.33
N CYS A 68 -2.88 64.21 -26.32
CA CYS A 68 -1.91 63.23 -25.80
C CYS A 68 -2.13 62.95 -24.29
N ALA A 69 -2.41 63.99 -23.50
CA ALA A 69 -2.70 63.87 -22.07
C ALA A 69 -3.97 63.03 -21.82
N VAL A 70 -5.03 63.30 -22.58
CA VAL A 70 -6.29 62.52 -22.49
C VAL A 70 -6.08 61.08 -22.87
N LEU A 71 -5.33 60.83 -23.96
CA LEU A 71 -5.00 59.44 -24.37
C LEU A 71 -4.18 58.72 -23.32
N ALA A 72 -3.18 59.36 -22.69
CA ALA A 72 -2.38 58.79 -21.63
C ALA A 72 -3.23 58.38 -20.41
N VAL A 73 -4.17 59.23 -20.00
CA VAL A 73 -5.12 58.93 -18.92
C VAL A 73 -6.02 57.73 -19.29
N LEU A 74 -6.57 57.75 -20.51
CA LEU A 74 -7.39 56.63 -21.00
C LEU A 74 -6.62 55.30 -20.97
N PHE A 75 -5.38 55.29 -21.46
CA PHE A 75 -4.52 54.08 -21.43
C PHE A 75 -4.23 53.62 -19.99
N ALA A 76 -3.95 54.54 -19.06
CA ALA A 76 -3.74 54.22 -17.66
C ALA A 76 -4.98 53.56 -17.01
N VAL A 77 -6.17 54.11 -17.30
CA VAL A 77 -7.45 53.57 -16.82
C VAL A 77 -7.69 52.18 -17.39
N ILE A 78 -7.50 51.97 -18.70
CA ILE A 78 -7.67 50.68 -19.37
C ILE A 78 -6.69 49.65 -18.79
N ALA A 79 -5.42 49.99 -18.58
CA ALA A 79 -4.42 49.13 -17.98
C ALA A 79 -4.82 48.70 -16.56
N LYS A 80 -5.29 49.62 -15.74
CA LYS A 80 -5.73 49.34 -14.37
C LYS A 80 -6.98 48.47 -14.32
N VAL A 81 -7.95 48.69 -15.18
CA VAL A 81 -9.15 47.83 -15.30
C VAL A 81 -8.76 46.39 -15.73
N ARG A 82 -7.81 46.29 -16.68
CA ARG A 82 -7.33 45.00 -17.16
C ARG A 82 -6.56 44.22 -16.06
N GLU A 83 -5.75 44.90 -15.27
CA GLU A 83 -5.05 44.31 -14.12
C GLU A 83 -6.03 43.86 -13.04
N SER A 84 -7.04 44.70 -12.70
CA SER A 84 -8.08 44.32 -11.74
C SER A 84 -8.87 43.06 -12.17
N ARG A 85 -9.22 42.96 -13.47
CA ARG A 85 -9.91 41.81 -14.01
C ARG A 85 -9.04 40.54 -13.94
N LYS A 86 -7.72 40.65 -14.21
CA LYS A 86 -6.78 39.53 -14.08
C LYS A 86 -6.65 39.04 -12.62
N LYS A 87 -6.58 39.99 -11.66
CA LYS A 87 -6.53 39.65 -10.22
C LYS A 87 -7.81 38.94 -9.78
N GLY A 88 -8.98 39.45 -10.14
CA GLY A 88 -10.25 38.81 -9.80
C GLY A 88 -10.45 37.43 -10.44
N ALA A 89 -9.93 37.20 -11.65
CA ALA A 89 -9.93 35.90 -12.27
C ALA A 89 -9.00 34.90 -11.53
N LEU A 90 -7.79 35.35 -11.15
CA LEU A 90 -6.84 34.55 -10.41
C LEU A 90 -7.35 34.16 -9.00
N GLU A 91 -8.01 35.09 -8.32
CA GLU A 91 -8.63 34.83 -7.01
C GLU A 91 -9.73 33.77 -7.11
N ARG A 92 -10.60 33.85 -8.12
CA ARG A 92 -11.63 32.81 -8.37
C ARG A 92 -11.03 31.48 -8.62
N THR A 93 -10.01 31.39 -9.49
CA THR A 93 -9.33 30.12 -9.77
C THR A 93 -8.66 29.55 -8.51
N ASN A 94 -8.09 30.39 -7.66
CA ASN A 94 -7.50 29.94 -6.39
C ASN A 94 -8.57 29.44 -5.40
N GLU A 95 -9.75 30.06 -5.34
CA GLU A 95 -10.86 29.59 -4.52
C GLU A 95 -11.42 28.26 -5.03
N GLU A 96 -11.59 28.12 -6.36
CA GLU A 96 -11.99 26.86 -6.98
C GLU A 96 -11.00 25.73 -6.67
N LEU A 97 -9.70 25.98 -6.84
CA LEU A 97 -8.65 24.98 -6.51
C LEU A 97 -8.60 24.63 -5.02
N ARG A 98 -8.88 25.59 -4.12
CA ARG A 98 -8.97 25.30 -2.69
C ARG A 98 -10.15 24.42 -2.35
N THR A 99 -11.32 24.70 -2.92
CA THR A 99 -12.51 23.87 -2.70
C THR A 99 -12.35 22.46 -3.27
N GLU A 100 -11.71 22.31 -4.44
CA GLU A 100 -11.37 21.00 -5.00
C GLU A 100 -10.36 20.25 -4.13
N LEU A 101 -9.35 20.93 -3.59
CA LEU A 101 -8.37 20.34 -2.70
C LEU A 101 -9.00 19.87 -1.38
N GLU A 102 -9.88 20.67 -0.79
CA GLU A 102 -10.60 20.33 0.44
C GLU A 102 -11.52 19.11 0.21
N ALA A 103 -12.23 19.07 -0.92
CA ALA A 103 -13.06 17.94 -1.29
C ALA A 103 -12.21 16.65 -1.49
N ALA A 104 -11.09 16.75 -2.20
CA ALA A 104 -10.18 15.62 -2.41
C ALA A 104 -9.56 15.12 -1.09
N ASN A 105 -9.16 16.02 -0.20
CA ASN A 105 -8.65 15.65 1.13
C ASN A 105 -9.74 14.95 1.97
N SER A 106 -10.97 15.45 1.95
CA SER A 106 -12.10 14.82 2.66
C SER A 106 -12.40 13.42 2.12
N GLU A 107 -12.28 13.20 0.81
CA GLU A 107 -12.44 11.87 0.20
C GLU A 107 -11.32 10.91 0.61
N VAL A 108 -10.06 11.38 0.63
CA VAL A 108 -8.91 10.59 1.09
C VAL A 108 -9.04 10.21 2.57
N ASP A 109 -9.43 11.15 3.43
CA ASP A 109 -9.64 10.89 4.85
C ASP A 109 -10.78 9.88 5.07
N GLY A 110 -11.90 10.03 4.36
CA GLY A 110 -13.01 9.08 4.41
C GLY A 110 -12.63 7.68 3.93
N ALA A 111 -11.81 7.58 2.87
CA ALA A 111 -11.28 6.30 2.39
C ALA A 111 -10.29 5.66 3.39
N ALA A 112 -9.48 6.46 4.06
CA ALA A 112 -8.56 5.99 5.11
C ALA A 112 -9.33 5.43 6.32
N ASP A 113 -10.35 6.13 6.79
CA ASP A 113 -11.21 5.69 7.90
C ASP A 113 -11.95 4.40 7.56
N ALA A 114 -12.55 4.30 6.37
CA ALA A 114 -13.23 3.09 5.90
C ALA A 114 -12.27 1.90 5.81
N ARG A 115 -11.03 2.11 5.35
CA ARG A 115 -10.00 1.07 5.32
C ARG A 115 -9.61 0.62 6.73
N GLN A 116 -9.47 1.56 7.66
CA GLN A 116 -9.11 1.24 9.04
C GLN A 116 -10.21 0.44 9.73
N GLU A 117 -11.48 0.79 9.52
CA GLU A 117 -12.63 0.05 10.03
C GLU A 117 -12.72 -1.37 9.43
N ALA A 118 -12.48 -1.52 8.12
CA ALA A 118 -12.44 -2.82 7.45
C ALA A 118 -11.34 -3.72 8.01
N VAL A 119 -10.13 -3.16 8.25
CA VAL A 119 -9.00 -3.89 8.87
C VAL A 119 -9.35 -4.30 10.31
N ALA A 120 -9.94 -3.40 11.10
CA ALA A 120 -10.35 -3.70 12.48
C ALA A 120 -11.41 -4.80 12.52
N THR A 121 -12.36 -4.78 11.61
CA THR A 121 -13.41 -5.80 11.49
C THR A 121 -12.82 -7.15 11.11
N ALA A 122 -11.96 -7.20 10.09
CA ALA A 122 -11.28 -8.41 9.66
C ALA A 122 -10.43 -9.02 10.79
N ARG A 123 -9.71 -8.17 11.54
CA ARG A 123 -8.93 -8.61 12.71
C ARG A 123 -9.81 -9.20 13.80
N ARG A 124 -10.96 -8.58 14.09
CA ARG A 124 -11.92 -9.09 15.08
C ARG A 124 -12.46 -10.46 14.67
N GLU A 125 -12.83 -10.63 13.41
CA GLU A 125 -13.29 -11.92 12.88
C GLU A 125 -12.22 -13.01 12.98
N GLN A 126 -10.97 -12.68 12.67
CA GLN A 126 -9.84 -13.61 12.82
C GLN A 126 -9.64 -14.04 14.29
N LEU A 127 -9.71 -13.09 15.23
CA LEU A 127 -9.58 -13.39 16.66
C LEU A 127 -10.73 -14.27 17.18
N ILE A 128 -11.96 -14.08 16.69
CA ILE A 128 -13.11 -14.92 17.04
C ILE A 128 -12.88 -16.35 16.52
N LYS A 129 -12.47 -16.51 15.25
CA LYS A 129 -12.17 -17.83 14.69
C LYS A 129 -11.06 -18.53 15.44
N LEU A 130 -9.98 -17.81 15.77
CA LEU A 130 -8.87 -18.34 16.55
C LEU A 130 -9.33 -18.81 17.94
N ARG A 131 -10.10 -17.99 18.64
CA ARG A 131 -10.68 -18.37 19.93
C ARG A 131 -11.51 -19.64 19.83
N ASP A 132 -12.40 -19.74 18.85
CA ASP A 132 -13.30 -20.90 18.71
C ASP A 132 -12.52 -22.18 18.42
N VAL A 133 -11.43 -22.09 17.65
CA VAL A 133 -10.49 -23.17 17.41
C VAL A 133 -9.79 -23.61 18.69
N PHE A 134 -9.20 -22.65 19.42
CA PHE A 134 -8.50 -22.93 20.67
C PHE A 134 -9.41 -23.52 21.75
N MET A 135 -10.63 -23.00 21.87
CA MET A 135 -11.61 -23.54 22.82
C MET A 135 -11.98 -24.98 22.52
N ARG A 136 -12.18 -25.31 21.24
CA ARG A 136 -12.49 -26.68 20.81
C ARG A 136 -11.29 -27.59 21.04
N PHE A 137 -10.08 -27.18 20.65
CA PHE A 137 -8.85 -27.92 20.89
C PHE A 137 -8.63 -28.19 22.37
N ALA A 138 -8.71 -27.15 23.21
CA ALA A 138 -8.52 -27.28 24.64
C ALA A 138 -9.55 -28.18 25.32
N SER A 139 -10.84 -28.09 24.95
CA SER A 139 -11.88 -28.96 25.49
C SER A 139 -11.65 -30.41 25.09
N THR A 140 -11.33 -30.69 23.83
CA THR A 140 -11.09 -32.07 23.37
C THR A 140 -9.83 -32.67 24.02
N THR A 141 -8.77 -31.86 24.22
CA THR A 141 -7.56 -32.28 24.95
C THR A 141 -7.85 -32.54 26.43
N ALA A 142 -8.66 -31.72 27.08
CA ALA A 142 -9.09 -31.94 28.44
C ALA A 142 -9.94 -33.22 28.61
N ASP A 143 -10.88 -33.44 27.67
CA ASP A 143 -11.68 -34.66 27.65
C ASP A 143 -10.81 -35.91 27.48
N MET A 144 -9.76 -35.86 26.62
CA MET A 144 -8.77 -36.87 26.46
C MET A 144 -7.99 -37.19 27.76
N ALA A 145 -7.57 -36.13 28.49
CA ALA A 145 -6.83 -36.28 29.72
C ALA A 145 -7.62 -36.98 30.85
N LEU A 146 -8.96 -36.88 30.75
CA LEU A 146 -9.86 -37.57 31.73
C LEU A 146 -10.11 -39.05 31.41
N GLN A 147 -9.70 -39.52 30.20
CA GLN A 147 -9.93 -40.91 29.79
C GLN A 147 -8.87 -41.85 30.43
N PRO A 148 -9.22 -43.15 30.58
CA PRO A 148 -8.23 -44.16 30.81
C PRO A 148 -7.14 -44.20 29.73
N LEU A 149 -5.94 -44.58 30.09
CA LEU A 149 -4.77 -44.53 29.20
C LEU A 149 -5.01 -45.28 27.88
N GLU A 150 -5.60 -46.48 27.95
CA GLU A 150 -5.96 -47.29 26.79
C GLU A 150 -6.91 -46.65 25.79
N GLU A 151 -7.72 -45.70 26.23
CA GLU A 151 -8.67 -45.00 25.38
C GLU A 151 -8.09 -43.69 24.78
N ARG A 152 -7.01 -43.12 25.37
CA ARG A 152 -6.42 -41.84 24.97
C ARG A 152 -5.95 -41.82 23.52
N HIS A 153 -5.49 -42.96 22.99
CA HIS A 153 -5.09 -43.04 21.58
C HIS A 153 -6.24 -42.74 20.60
N GLY A 154 -7.46 -43.17 20.93
CA GLY A 154 -8.64 -42.82 20.15
C GLY A 154 -8.95 -41.31 20.21
N TYR A 155 -8.84 -40.73 21.40
CA TYR A 155 -9.01 -39.28 21.60
C TYR A 155 -7.91 -38.43 20.94
N LEU A 156 -6.63 -38.94 20.95
CA LEU A 156 -5.54 -38.28 20.25
C LEU A 156 -5.85 -38.09 18.76
N LYS A 157 -6.44 -39.09 18.11
CA LYS A 157 -6.91 -38.97 16.70
C LYS A 157 -8.00 -37.89 16.55
N MET A 158 -8.91 -37.77 17.52
CA MET A 158 -9.94 -36.74 17.52
C MET A 158 -9.31 -35.33 17.63
N VAL A 159 -8.39 -35.14 18.60
CA VAL A 159 -7.65 -33.89 18.78
C VAL A 159 -6.86 -33.54 17.52
N ALA A 160 -6.16 -34.51 16.94
CA ALA A 160 -5.40 -34.31 15.71
C ALA A 160 -6.29 -33.89 14.51
N ASN A 161 -7.49 -34.47 14.37
CA ASN A 161 -8.44 -34.05 13.34
C ASN A 161 -8.92 -32.63 13.60
N VAL A 162 -9.27 -32.27 14.84
CA VAL A 162 -9.67 -30.91 15.21
C VAL A 162 -8.57 -29.90 14.86
N ALA A 163 -7.31 -30.22 15.20
CA ALA A 163 -6.16 -29.35 14.89
C ALA A 163 -5.95 -29.20 13.37
N ALA A 164 -5.99 -30.32 12.62
CA ALA A 164 -5.82 -30.30 11.17
C ALA A 164 -6.96 -29.55 10.45
N GLU A 165 -8.22 -29.79 10.81
CA GLU A 165 -9.37 -29.07 10.26
C GLU A 165 -9.29 -27.58 10.57
N ALA A 166 -8.89 -27.23 11.77
CA ALA A 166 -8.73 -25.86 12.21
C ALA A 166 -7.63 -25.13 11.41
N LEU A 167 -6.45 -25.74 11.29
CA LEU A 167 -5.34 -25.18 10.52
C LEU A 167 -5.73 -24.97 9.05
N ALA A 168 -6.31 -25.99 8.41
CA ALA A 168 -6.78 -25.90 7.04
C ALA A 168 -7.88 -24.84 6.87
N GLY A 169 -8.80 -24.71 7.83
CA GLY A 169 -9.88 -23.73 7.82
C GLY A 169 -9.42 -22.29 8.01
N MET A 170 -8.43 -22.04 8.88
CA MET A 170 -7.85 -20.70 9.09
C MET A 170 -7.11 -20.20 7.85
N VAL A 171 -6.41 -21.10 7.15
CA VAL A 171 -5.66 -20.78 5.92
C VAL A 171 -6.57 -20.75 4.69
N GLY A 172 -7.66 -21.52 4.68
CA GLY A 172 -8.56 -21.75 3.54
C GLY A 172 -9.29 -20.51 3.02
N GLY A 173 -9.45 -19.48 3.83
CA GLY A 173 -10.04 -18.20 3.39
C GLY A 173 -9.15 -17.43 2.39
N ARG A 174 -7.85 -17.70 2.36
CA ARG A 174 -6.83 -17.01 1.55
C ARG A 174 -6.15 -17.95 0.56
N VAL A 175 -5.85 -19.17 0.98
CA VAL A 175 -5.16 -20.19 0.19
C VAL A 175 -6.16 -21.13 -0.48
N HIS A 176 -5.99 -21.34 -1.77
CA HIS A 176 -6.87 -22.23 -2.53
C HIS A 176 -6.62 -23.70 -2.18
N ARG A 177 -7.67 -24.36 -1.63
CA ARG A 177 -7.68 -25.78 -1.31
C ARG A 177 -6.46 -26.25 -0.49
N PRO A 178 -6.17 -25.66 0.68
CA PRO A 178 -5.12 -26.15 1.56
C PRO A 178 -5.47 -27.54 2.11
N ARG A 179 -4.46 -28.26 2.56
CA ARG A 179 -4.60 -29.49 3.32
C ARG A 179 -3.64 -29.45 4.50
N ALA A 180 -4.16 -29.70 5.68
CA ALA A 180 -3.36 -29.90 6.88
C ALA A 180 -3.42 -31.36 7.32
N VAL A 181 -2.31 -31.86 7.82
CA VAL A 181 -2.17 -33.26 8.26
C VAL A 181 -1.35 -33.28 9.53
N VAL A 182 -1.82 -34.06 10.50
CA VAL A 182 -1.05 -34.40 11.70
C VAL A 182 -0.61 -35.85 11.58
N TYR A 183 0.69 -36.08 11.68
CA TYR A 183 1.29 -37.42 11.63
C TYR A 183 1.75 -37.83 13.01
N LEU A 184 1.60 -39.11 13.32
CA LEU A 184 2.14 -39.80 14.49
C LEU A 184 3.28 -40.71 14.07
N LEU A 185 4.40 -40.60 14.76
CA LEU A 185 5.55 -41.53 14.63
C LEU A 185 5.32 -42.78 15.46
N TYR A 186 5.44 -43.92 14.81
CA TYR A 186 5.46 -45.24 15.44
C TYR A 186 6.89 -45.78 15.45
N SER A 187 7.30 -46.41 16.55
CA SER A 187 8.66 -46.94 16.71
C SER A 187 8.82 -48.35 16.14
N ASP A 188 7.75 -49.18 16.14
CA ASP A 188 7.79 -50.56 15.68
C ASP A 188 6.54 -50.93 14.86
N PRO A 189 6.62 -51.12 13.53
CA PRO A 189 7.76 -50.73 12.69
C PRO A 189 7.89 -49.19 12.62
N THR A 190 9.12 -48.68 12.41
CA THR A 190 9.34 -47.21 12.31
C THR A 190 8.64 -46.65 11.10
N ARG A 191 7.59 -45.86 11.33
CA ARG A 191 6.80 -45.23 10.30
C ARG A 191 6.05 -44.04 10.86
N MET A 192 5.70 -43.09 10.00
CA MET A 192 4.75 -42.01 10.32
C MET A 192 3.41 -42.20 9.59
N GLU A 193 2.32 -42.24 10.34
CA GLU A 193 0.97 -42.32 9.79
C GLU A 193 0.16 -41.05 10.08
N SER A 194 -0.72 -40.69 9.15
CA SER A 194 -1.63 -39.58 9.39
C SER A 194 -2.72 -39.99 10.37
N ILE A 195 -2.79 -39.29 11.51
CA ILE A 195 -3.84 -39.47 12.52
C ILE A 195 -4.89 -38.37 12.50
N GLY A 196 -4.54 -37.15 11.96
CA GLY A 196 -5.43 -36.05 11.76
C GLY A 196 -5.35 -35.51 10.34
N HIS A 197 -6.50 -35.12 9.76
CA HIS A 197 -6.58 -34.65 8.40
C HIS A 197 -7.67 -33.57 8.30
N GLY A 198 -7.33 -32.46 7.61
CA GLY A 198 -8.25 -31.35 7.33
C GLY A 198 -8.04 -30.78 5.93
N GLY A 199 -9.09 -30.25 5.33
CA GLY A 199 -9.04 -29.63 4.01
C GLY A 199 -9.24 -30.61 2.85
N ARG A 200 -8.46 -30.42 1.76
CA ARG A 200 -8.67 -31.14 0.49
C ARG A 200 -8.13 -32.57 0.46
N GLY A 201 -8.74 -33.39 -0.36
CA GLY A 201 -8.24 -34.70 -0.79
C GLY A 201 -8.36 -35.82 0.26
N GLU A 202 -7.70 -36.89 -0.03
CA GLU A 202 -7.63 -38.06 0.84
C GLU A 202 -6.46 -37.97 1.81
N ARG A 203 -6.46 -38.87 2.81
CA ARG A 203 -5.33 -39.04 3.72
C ARG A 203 -4.07 -39.38 2.91
N PRO A 204 -2.92 -38.75 3.21
CA PRO A 204 -1.69 -39.06 2.52
C PRO A 204 -1.17 -40.47 2.92
N ARG A 205 -0.32 -41.01 2.07
CA ARG A 205 0.37 -42.27 2.35
C ARG A 205 1.28 -42.11 3.57
N PRO A 206 1.49 -43.18 4.35
CA PRO A 206 2.44 -43.17 5.43
C PRO A 206 3.88 -42.91 4.91
N PHE A 207 4.75 -42.48 5.81
CA PHE A 207 6.19 -42.47 5.60
C PHE A 207 6.76 -43.72 6.28
N GLU A 208 7.32 -44.61 5.52
CA GLU A 208 7.86 -45.89 6.01
C GLU A 208 9.39 -45.81 6.00
N ALA A 209 10.05 -46.22 7.07
CA ALA A 209 11.49 -46.39 7.10
C ALA A 209 11.94 -47.32 5.97
N ASP A 210 13.20 -47.27 5.63
CA ASP A 210 13.81 -48.00 4.50
C ASP A 210 13.27 -47.60 3.12
N THR A 211 12.60 -46.42 3.04
CA THR A 211 12.26 -45.81 1.78
C THR A 211 12.88 -44.41 1.70
N PRO A 212 13.34 -43.93 0.51
CA PRO A 212 13.98 -42.63 0.39
C PRO A 212 13.12 -41.49 0.93
N ARG A 213 11.80 -41.62 0.78
CA ARG A 213 10.83 -40.63 1.27
C ARG A 213 10.65 -40.72 2.79
N GLY A 214 10.61 -41.92 3.35
CA GLY A 214 10.47 -42.16 4.78
C GLY A 214 11.73 -41.74 5.52
N ASP A 215 12.89 -42.16 5.06
CA ASP A 215 14.18 -41.80 5.67
C ASP A 215 14.39 -40.29 5.71
N ALA A 216 14.11 -39.57 4.59
CA ALA A 216 14.19 -38.13 4.57
C ALA A 216 13.17 -37.45 5.52
N ALA A 217 12.02 -38.06 5.75
CA ALA A 217 11.04 -37.54 6.70
C ALA A 217 11.46 -37.78 8.16
N LEU A 218 12.12 -38.93 8.46
CA LEU A 218 12.68 -39.23 9.77
C LEU A 218 13.86 -38.31 10.10
N ASP A 219 14.80 -38.13 9.15
CA ASP A 219 15.91 -37.16 9.26
C ASP A 219 15.40 -35.73 9.52
N PHE A 220 14.31 -35.37 8.87
CA PHE A 220 13.66 -34.07 9.11
C PHE A 220 13.14 -33.94 10.55
N LEU A 221 12.54 -34.99 11.11
CA LEU A 221 12.07 -34.98 12.50
C LEU A 221 13.22 -34.80 13.49
N ASP A 222 14.35 -35.47 13.26
CA ASP A 222 15.54 -35.38 14.13
C ASP A 222 16.15 -33.98 14.12
N ALA A 223 16.04 -33.25 13.01
CA ALA A 223 16.50 -31.86 12.91
C ALA A 223 15.69 -30.90 13.80
N LYS A 224 14.48 -31.23 14.23
CA LYS A 224 13.58 -30.41 15.09
C LYS A 224 13.40 -28.99 14.59
N THR A 225 13.45 -28.76 13.29
CA THR A 225 13.36 -27.44 12.65
C THR A 225 12.19 -27.39 11.69
N THR A 226 11.60 -26.21 11.53
CA THR A 226 10.54 -25.96 10.54
C THR A 226 11.10 -26.03 9.13
N ALA A 227 10.44 -26.77 8.24
CA ALA A 227 10.74 -26.81 6.81
C ALA A 227 9.62 -26.13 6.02
N SER A 228 9.99 -25.14 5.20
CA SER A 228 9.07 -24.45 4.30
C SER A 228 9.61 -24.51 2.86
N TYR A 229 8.78 -25.04 1.96
CA TYR A 229 9.07 -25.16 0.54
C TYR A 229 8.03 -24.39 -0.26
N PRO A 230 8.28 -23.14 -0.57
CA PRO A 230 7.29 -22.29 -1.26
C PRO A 230 7.04 -22.73 -2.70
N ASN A 231 8.00 -23.38 -3.37
CA ASN A 231 7.85 -23.83 -4.75
C ASN A 231 8.66 -25.08 -5.03
N LEU A 232 7.98 -26.24 -5.07
CA LEU A 232 8.55 -27.55 -5.35
C LEU A 232 8.99 -27.76 -6.80
N ASP A 233 8.56 -26.92 -7.73
CA ASP A 233 9.07 -26.94 -9.09
C ASP A 233 10.50 -26.37 -9.17
N LYS A 234 10.90 -25.53 -8.18
CA LYS A 234 12.23 -24.92 -8.09
C LYS A 234 13.16 -25.63 -7.11
N VAL A 235 12.66 -25.93 -5.91
CA VAL A 235 13.45 -26.55 -4.83
C VAL A 235 12.65 -27.70 -4.26
N LYS A 236 13.26 -28.87 -4.21
CA LYS A 236 12.65 -30.08 -3.66
C LYS A 236 13.42 -30.53 -2.42
N PRO A 237 12.75 -31.03 -1.37
CA PRO A 237 13.44 -31.69 -0.25
C PRO A 237 14.14 -32.95 -0.70
N ALA A 238 15.08 -33.44 0.11
CA ALA A 238 15.69 -34.75 -0.07
C ALA A 238 14.60 -35.84 -0.07
N GLY A 239 14.77 -36.89 -0.82
CA GLY A 239 13.82 -37.99 -0.91
C GLY A 239 12.45 -37.66 -1.51
N TYR A 240 12.26 -36.48 -2.07
CA TYR A 240 10.98 -36.06 -2.68
C TYR A 240 10.82 -36.73 -4.06
N GLU A 241 10.03 -37.79 -4.11
CA GLU A 241 9.72 -38.49 -5.35
C GLU A 241 8.52 -37.94 -6.12
N GLY A 242 7.94 -36.87 -5.62
CA GLY A 242 6.65 -36.36 -6.08
C GLY A 242 5.50 -37.12 -5.46
N THR A 243 4.44 -36.39 -5.10
CA THR A 243 3.22 -37.06 -4.61
C THR A 243 2.17 -36.96 -5.71
N GLY A 244 1.48 -38.04 -6.01
CA GLY A 244 0.30 -38.02 -6.88
C GLY A 244 -0.82 -37.12 -6.39
N SER A 245 -0.64 -36.45 -5.22
CA SER A 245 -1.58 -35.55 -4.57
C SER A 245 -1.54 -34.09 -5.09
N GLY A 246 -0.62 -33.77 -6.02
CA GLY A 246 -0.67 -32.51 -6.80
C GLY A 246 -0.44 -31.22 -6.00
N TYR A 247 0.31 -31.23 -4.88
CA TYR A 247 0.71 -29.99 -4.20
C TYR A 247 2.04 -29.44 -4.73
N LYS A 248 2.20 -28.14 -4.68
CA LYS A 248 3.39 -27.41 -5.17
C LYS A 248 4.07 -26.56 -4.10
N THR A 249 3.51 -26.50 -2.91
CA THR A 249 4.08 -25.84 -1.74
C THR A 249 3.69 -26.60 -0.51
N PHE A 250 4.57 -26.63 0.51
CA PHE A 250 4.23 -27.15 1.82
C PHE A 250 5.09 -26.52 2.92
N ILE A 251 4.56 -26.63 4.15
CA ILE A 251 5.22 -26.34 5.41
C ILE A 251 5.13 -27.62 6.22
N SER A 252 6.21 -28.05 6.89
CA SER A 252 6.21 -29.13 7.87
C SER A 252 6.93 -28.70 9.13
N VAL A 253 6.34 -29.05 10.26
CA VAL A 253 6.85 -28.69 11.60
C VAL A 253 6.84 -29.94 12.47
N PRO A 254 7.98 -30.34 13.04
CA PRO A 254 8.05 -31.48 13.96
C PRO A 254 7.25 -31.21 15.23
N ILE A 255 6.61 -32.23 15.79
CA ILE A 255 5.98 -32.24 17.10
C ILE A 255 6.93 -32.93 18.05
N TRP A 256 7.45 -32.22 19.02
CA TRP A 256 8.44 -32.76 19.95
C TRP A 256 8.34 -32.09 21.33
N THR A 257 8.83 -32.76 22.36
CA THR A 257 9.03 -32.24 23.71
C THR A 257 10.43 -32.63 24.20
N ALA A 258 10.72 -32.36 25.48
CA ALA A 258 11.93 -32.82 26.12
C ALA A 258 12.01 -34.40 26.18
N ASN A 259 10.86 -35.07 26.09
CA ASN A 259 10.75 -36.53 26.19
C ASN A 259 10.89 -37.23 24.84
N GLY A 260 10.84 -36.51 23.73
CA GLY A 260 11.05 -37.12 22.41
C GLY A 260 10.35 -36.41 21.25
N VAL A 261 10.42 -37.01 20.08
CA VAL A 261 9.75 -36.57 18.86
C VAL A 261 8.55 -37.48 18.62
N TYR A 262 7.38 -36.89 18.38
CA TYR A 262 6.11 -37.62 18.27
C TYR A 262 5.59 -37.71 16.84
N GLY A 263 6.05 -36.82 15.97
CA GLY A 263 5.58 -36.77 14.59
C GLY A 263 5.73 -35.34 14.00
N MET A 264 4.81 -34.98 13.14
CA MET A 264 4.82 -33.62 12.52
C MET A 264 3.42 -33.13 12.17
N VAL A 265 3.28 -31.82 12.10
CA VAL A 265 2.19 -31.14 11.40
C VAL A 265 2.68 -30.74 10.01
N SER A 266 1.90 -31.02 8.97
CA SER A 266 2.20 -30.59 7.61
C SER A 266 1.01 -29.84 7.01
N LEU A 267 1.29 -28.74 6.33
CA LEU A 267 0.32 -27.90 5.61
C LEU A 267 0.75 -27.79 4.16
N ASP A 268 -0.09 -28.17 3.21
CA ASP A 268 0.24 -28.14 1.78
C ASP A 268 -0.85 -27.50 0.91
N ALA A 269 -0.47 -26.99 -0.27
CA ALA A 269 -1.39 -26.39 -1.24
C ALA A 269 -0.99 -26.71 -2.69
N PRO A 270 -1.98 -26.77 -3.63
CA PRO A 270 -1.72 -27.11 -5.03
C PRO A 270 -1.01 -26.01 -5.83
N LYS A 271 -1.00 -24.78 -5.35
CA LYS A 271 -0.37 -23.63 -6.04
C LYS A 271 0.92 -23.26 -5.32
N ALA A 272 2.00 -23.07 -6.06
CA ALA A 272 3.28 -22.60 -5.52
C ALA A 272 3.15 -21.18 -4.93
N ASN A 273 3.98 -20.88 -3.93
CA ASN A 273 4.03 -19.59 -3.22
C ASN A 273 2.66 -19.18 -2.61
N SER A 274 1.91 -20.16 -2.12
CA SER A 274 0.59 -19.91 -1.51
C SER A 274 0.66 -19.49 -0.05
N PHE A 275 1.74 -19.86 0.64
CA PHE A 275 1.92 -19.62 2.06
C PHE A 275 2.81 -18.41 2.32
N ASP A 276 2.52 -17.68 3.40
CA ASP A 276 3.33 -16.60 3.94
C ASP A 276 3.87 -16.93 5.34
N ASP A 277 4.60 -15.99 5.94
CA ASP A 277 5.20 -16.17 7.28
C ASP A 277 4.14 -16.38 8.37
N GLY A 278 2.93 -15.86 8.19
CA GLY A 278 1.81 -16.09 9.09
C GLY A 278 1.33 -17.53 9.07
N ASP A 279 1.35 -18.20 7.90
CA ASP A 279 0.99 -19.62 7.78
C ASP A 279 2.07 -20.52 8.39
N VAL A 280 3.35 -20.13 8.27
CA VAL A 280 4.45 -20.80 8.96
C VAL A 280 4.23 -20.73 10.46
N ALA A 281 4.06 -19.52 11.02
CA ALA A 281 3.84 -19.33 12.45
C ALA A 281 2.59 -20.07 12.96
N LEU A 282 1.51 -20.12 12.17
CA LEU A 282 0.29 -20.83 12.52
C LEU A 282 0.52 -22.36 12.54
N THR A 283 1.31 -22.88 11.62
CA THR A 283 1.67 -24.31 11.58
C THR A 283 2.57 -24.68 12.76
N GLU A 284 3.54 -23.81 13.10
CA GLU A 284 4.40 -23.94 14.28
C GLU A 284 3.58 -23.94 15.56
N LEU A 285 2.67 -23.00 15.74
CA LEU A 285 1.77 -22.94 16.87
C LEU A 285 0.90 -24.20 16.96
N THR A 286 0.44 -24.73 15.83
CA THR A 286 -0.36 -25.96 15.83
C THR A 286 0.49 -27.18 16.26
N ALA A 287 1.74 -27.27 15.83
CA ALA A 287 2.65 -28.33 16.23
C ALA A 287 2.99 -28.24 17.74
N GLU A 288 3.23 -27.04 18.23
CA GLU A 288 3.48 -26.80 19.66
C GLU A 288 2.26 -27.18 20.52
N LEU A 289 1.05 -26.79 20.11
CA LEU A 289 -0.17 -27.19 20.82
C LEU A 289 -0.41 -28.70 20.76
N MET A 290 -0.10 -29.35 19.63
CA MET A 290 -0.22 -30.80 19.50
C MET A 290 0.75 -31.56 20.37
N SER A 291 1.88 -30.99 20.81
CA SER A 291 2.80 -31.62 21.74
C SER A 291 2.12 -32.01 23.06
N ILE A 292 1.14 -31.22 23.53
CA ILE A 292 0.40 -31.47 24.77
C ILE A 292 -0.42 -32.78 24.71
N PRO A 293 -1.35 -32.98 23.76
CA PRO A 293 -2.10 -34.22 23.66
C PRO A 293 -1.22 -35.43 23.32
N PHE A 294 -0.12 -35.24 22.60
CA PHE A 294 0.84 -36.30 22.36
C PHE A 294 1.49 -36.77 23.67
N GLU A 295 1.94 -35.83 24.49
CA GLU A 295 2.53 -36.12 25.81
C GLU A 295 1.52 -36.77 26.75
N VAL A 296 0.29 -36.29 26.78
CA VAL A 296 -0.80 -36.84 27.61
C VAL A 296 -1.26 -38.22 27.12
N GLY A 297 -1.17 -38.45 25.80
CA GLY A 297 -1.63 -39.67 25.15
C GLY A 297 -0.63 -40.81 25.13
N GLN A 298 0.61 -40.56 25.54
CA GLN A 298 1.61 -41.61 25.62
C GLN A 298 1.36 -42.56 26.78
N ASP A 299 1.50 -43.82 26.51
CA ASP A 299 1.65 -44.84 27.53
C ASP A 299 3.07 -44.74 28.11
N GLN A 300 3.20 -44.65 29.43
CA GLN A 300 4.51 -44.60 30.09
C GLN A 300 5.35 -45.87 29.86
N ASP A 301 4.74 -46.90 29.25
CA ASP A 301 5.41 -48.14 28.84
C ASP A 301 5.94 -48.14 27.39
N THR A 302 5.83 -47.00 26.67
CA THR A 302 6.51 -46.89 25.36
C THR A 302 8.02 -46.94 25.59
N PRO A 303 8.78 -47.88 24.93
CA PRO A 303 10.19 -48.08 25.21
C PRO A 303 10.96 -46.75 25.08
N GLU A 304 11.91 -46.58 26.02
CA GLU A 304 12.80 -45.41 26.10
C GLU A 304 13.27 -44.99 24.69
N PRO A 305 13.29 -43.68 24.41
CA PRO A 305 13.89 -43.20 23.17
C PRO A 305 15.29 -43.80 23.08
N VAL A 306 15.59 -44.42 21.94
CA VAL A 306 16.93 -44.92 21.66
C VAL A 306 17.84 -43.70 21.73
N ASP A 307 18.60 -43.60 22.82
CA ASP A 307 19.63 -42.58 23.00
C ASP A 307 20.53 -42.61 21.76
N ALA A 308 20.51 -41.52 21.01
CA ALA A 308 21.48 -41.34 19.95
C ALA A 308 22.83 -41.08 20.62
N GLU A 309 23.68 -42.16 20.70
CA GLU A 309 25.12 -42.07 20.98
C GLU A 309 25.85 -41.30 19.85
#